data_ff1e61aaa95b5a0c7bab291ea95fba07
#
_entry.id   ff1e61aaa95b5a0c7bab291ea95fba07
#
_cell.length_a   1.000
_cell.length_b   1.000
_cell.length_c   1.000
_cell.angle_alpha   90.00
_cell.angle_beta   90.00
_cell.angle_gamma   90.00
#
_symmetry.space_group_name_H-M   'P 1'
#
loop_
_entity.id
_entity.type
_entity.pdbx_description
1 polymer ?
#
loop_
_entity_poly.entity_id
_entity_poly.type
_entity_poly.pdbx_seq_one_letter_code
_entity_poly.pdbx_strand_id
1 'polypeptide(L)'
;MAHPPQIRIPATYLRGGTSKGVFFRLEDLPESCRVPGEARDRLFMRVIGSPDPYAAHIDGMGGATSSTSKCVILSXSSQPGHDVDYLYGQVSIDKPFVDWSGNCGNLSTGAGAFALHAGLVDPARIPEDGICEVRIWQANIGKTIIAHVPVSGGQVQETGDFELDGVTFPAAEIVLEFLDPSDDGEDGGAMFPTGNLVDDLEVPGVGTFKATMINAGIPTVFVNAEEIGYRGTELREEINGDPQQLARFERIRVAGALRMGLIKTPEEAATRQHTPKIAFVAPPRDYRTASGKLVAAGDIDLLVRALSMGKLHHAMMGTAAVAIGTAAAIPGTLVNLAAGGGERSAVRFGHPSGTLRVGAEASQANGEWTVTKAIMSRSARILMEGWVRVPGEAF
;
A
#
# COMPACT_ATOMS: atom_id res chain seq x y z
N MET A 1 29.41 12.93 31.58
CA MET A 1 29.70 12.84 30.16
C MET A 1 28.59 13.53 29.38
N ALA A 2 28.94 14.43 28.45
CA ALA A 2 27.92 15.16 27.69
C ALA A 2 27.40 14.29 26.55
N HIS A 3 26.11 14.37 26.30
CA HIS A 3 25.52 13.70 25.16
C HIS A 3 25.38 14.69 24.01
N PRO A 4 25.59 14.26 22.78
CA PRO A 4 25.40 15.16 21.65
C PRO A 4 23.95 15.60 21.54
N PRO A 5 23.70 16.82 21.07
CA PRO A 5 22.32 17.24 20.86
C PRO A 5 21.66 16.48 19.72
N GLN A 6 20.33 16.57 19.65
CA GLN A 6 19.63 16.00 18.54
C GLN A 6 20.02 16.70 17.25
N ILE A 7 20.00 15.97 16.15
CA ILE A 7 20.17 16.55 14.82
C ILE A 7 18.80 16.83 14.21
N ARG A 8 18.77 17.78 13.27
CA ARG A 8 17.56 18.17 12.56
C ARG A 8 17.67 17.73 11.11
N ILE A 9 16.66 17.04 10.61
CA ILE A 9 16.61 16.55 9.24
C ILE A 9 15.37 17.12 8.57
N PRO A 10 15.52 17.86 7.46
CA PRO A 10 14.32 18.37 6.77
C PRO A 10 13.37 17.25 6.41
N ALA A 11 12.09 17.44 6.68
CA ALA A 11 11.11 16.39 6.45
C ALA A 11 9.73 17.01 6.27
N THR A 12 8.86 16.24 5.61
CA THR A 12 7.47 16.62 5.41
C THR A 12 6.60 15.48 5.90
N TYR A 13 5.67 15.78 6.79
CA TYR A 13 4.71 14.80 7.29
C TYR A 13 3.48 14.91 6.38
N LEU A 14 3.16 13.81 5.69
CA LEU A 14 2.24 13.91 4.58
C LEU A 14 1.27 12.72 4.60
N ARG A 15 -0.01 13.00 4.37
CA ARG A 15 -1.01 11.97 4.15
C ARG A 15 -1.12 11.72 2.66
N GLY A 16 -1.06 10.45 2.29
CA GLY A 16 -1.36 10.01 0.94
C GLY A 16 -2.38 8.90 1.02
N GLY A 17 -3.52 9.08 0.36
CA GLY A 17 -4.60 8.13 0.49
C GLY A 17 -4.98 7.94 1.95
N THR A 18 -5.14 6.69 2.36
CA THR A 18 -5.51 6.37 3.75
C THR A 18 -4.30 6.05 4.62
N SER A 19 -3.12 6.52 4.22
CA SER A 19 -1.89 6.34 4.98
C SER A 19 -1.22 7.68 5.21
N LYS A 20 -0.27 7.74 6.14
CA LYS A 20 0.59 8.90 6.29
C LYS A 20 2.00 8.46 6.65
N GLY A 21 2.95 9.30 6.30
CA GLY A 21 4.33 9.00 6.56
C GLY A 21 5.21 10.22 6.54
N VAL A 22 6.47 10.00 6.89
CA VAL A 22 7.49 11.05 6.90
C VAL A 22 8.25 10.97 5.59
N PHE A 23 8.23 12.06 4.83
CA PHE A 23 8.85 12.14 3.50
C PHE A 23 10.13 12.92 3.57
N PHE A 24 11.19 12.38 2.95
CA PHE A 24 12.50 13.00 2.87
C PHE A 24 12.95 13.12 1.43
N ARG A 25 13.68 14.20 1.12
CA ARG A 25 14.50 14.19 -0.09
C ARG A 25 15.79 13.43 0.26
N LEU A 26 16.27 12.63 -0.67
CA LEU A 26 17.48 11.84 -0.43
C LEU A 26 18.65 12.72 0.01
N GLU A 27 18.79 13.88 -0.63
CA GLU A 27 19.92 14.76 -0.35
C GLU A 27 19.87 15.38 1.05
N ASP A 28 18.71 15.36 1.69
CA ASP A 28 18.57 15.92 3.05
C ASP A 28 18.91 14.92 4.15
N LEU A 29 19.06 13.65 3.79
CA LEU A 29 19.40 12.64 4.79
C LEU A 29 20.87 12.76 5.19
N PRO A 30 21.22 12.36 6.42
CA PRO A 30 22.65 12.25 6.78
C PRO A 30 23.37 11.35 5.79
N GLU A 31 24.65 11.66 5.54
CA GLU A 31 25.38 10.98 4.49
C GLU A 31 25.36 9.45 4.63
N SER A 32 25.52 8.95 5.84
CA SER A 32 25.52 7.51 6.07
C SER A 32 24.18 6.85 5.77
N CYS A 33 23.11 7.63 5.71
CA CYS A 33 21.77 7.12 5.47
C CYS A 33 21.32 7.28 4.03
N ARG A 34 22.16 7.84 3.17
CA ARG A 34 21.80 8.05 1.77
C ARG A 34 21.91 6.78 0.94
N VAL A 35 22.48 5.73 1.49
CA VAL A 35 22.58 4.44 0.83
C VAL A 35 21.83 3.41 1.68
N PRO A 36 21.36 2.34 1.03
CA PRO A 36 20.68 1.28 1.79
C PRO A 36 21.63 0.67 2.83
N GLY A 37 21.09 0.27 3.96
CA GLY A 37 21.87 -0.39 4.98
C GLY A 37 21.38 -0.11 6.37
N GLU A 38 22.15 -0.56 7.34
CA GLU A 38 21.77 -0.52 8.73
C GLU A 38 21.58 0.90 9.25
N ALA A 39 22.42 1.84 8.81
CA ALA A 39 22.31 3.22 9.29
C ALA A 39 20.97 3.84 8.87
N ARG A 40 20.59 3.62 7.61
CA ARG A 40 19.31 4.12 7.11
C ARG A 40 18.16 3.49 7.88
N ASP A 41 18.21 2.17 8.09
CA ASP A 41 17.14 1.48 8.80
C ASP A 41 17.01 1.99 10.22
N ARG A 42 18.13 2.18 10.90
CA ARG A 42 18.09 2.69 12.27
C ARG A 42 17.54 4.10 12.34
N LEU A 43 17.89 4.95 11.35
CA LEU A 43 17.34 6.29 11.30
C LEU A 43 15.83 6.24 11.16
N PHE A 44 15.33 5.44 10.23
CA PHE A 44 13.89 5.36 9.99
C PHE A 44 13.15 4.82 11.21
N MET A 45 13.73 3.81 11.85
CA MET A 45 13.12 3.29 13.08
C MET A 45 13.04 4.38 14.15
N ARG A 46 14.12 5.17 14.29
CA ARG A 46 14.11 6.21 15.32
C ARG A 46 13.12 7.33 14.99
N VAL A 47 13.02 7.69 13.71
CA VAL A 47 12.04 8.69 13.29
C VAL A 47 10.63 8.25 13.64
N ILE A 48 10.30 6.99 13.40
CA ILE A 48 8.97 6.46 13.66
C ILE A 48 8.73 6.18 15.15
N GLY A 49 9.79 5.84 15.88
CA GLY A 49 9.67 5.48 17.29
C GLY A 49 9.63 3.98 17.51
N SER A 50 10.27 3.23 16.61
CA SER A 50 10.26 1.77 16.65
C SER A 50 11.64 1.22 16.97
N PRO A 51 11.74 0.02 17.52
CA PRO A 51 10.64 -0.84 17.96
C PRO A 51 10.07 -0.34 19.28
N ASP A 52 8.76 -0.35 19.39
CA ASP A 52 8.10 0.15 20.59
C ASP A 52 7.34 -1.01 21.25
N PRO A 53 7.79 -1.49 22.40
CA PRO A 53 7.08 -2.59 23.07
C PRO A 53 5.69 -2.19 23.57
N TYR A 54 5.42 -0.89 23.66
CA TYR A 54 4.11 -0.41 24.08
C TYR A 54 3.15 -0.23 22.91
N ALA A 55 3.65 -0.37 21.67
CA ALA A 55 2.86 -0.23 20.45
C ALA A 55 2.09 1.08 20.40
N ALA A 56 2.74 2.18 20.80
CA ALA A 56 2.11 3.49 20.85
C ALA A 56 2.91 4.57 20.10
N HIS A 57 4.19 4.31 19.82
CA HIS A 57 5.07 5.25 19.11
C HIS A 57 5.13 6.64 19.79
N ILE A 58 5.12 6.64 21.13
CA ILE A 58 5.11 7.92 21.87
C ILE A 58 6.37 8.74 21.57
N ASP A 59 7.50 8.07 21.36
CA ASP A 59 8.78 8.75 21.16
C ASP A 59 9.18 8.75 19.69
N GLY A 60 8.22 9.06 18.82
CA GLY A 60 8.47 9.16 17.39
C GLY A 60 7.26 9.65 16.64
N MET A 61 7.38 9.67 15.32
CA MET A 61 6.33 10.21 14.45
C MET A 61 5.28 9.19 14.06
N GLY A 62 5.47 7.93 14.39
CA GLY A 62 4.52 6.90 14.01
C GLY A 62 3.23 6.99 14.80
N GLY A 63 2.21 6.26 14.33
CA GLY A 63 0.92 6.17 14.98
C GLY A 63 0.56 4.76 15.38
N ALA A 64 1.52 3.85 15.36
CA ALA A 64 1.38 2.48 15.84
C ALA A 64 0.39 1.64 15.05
N THR A 65 0.18 1.98 13.78
CA THR A 65 -0.54 1.13 12.85
C THR A 65 0.28 1.01 11.57
N SER A 66 -0.06 0.04 10.73
CA SER A 66 0.66 -0.10 9.46
C SER A 66 0.45 1.11 8.56
N SER A 67 -0.69 1.79 8.69
CA SER A 67 -0.99 2.98 7.89
C SER A 67 -0.21 4.21 8.34
N THR A 68 0.39 4.18 9.51
CA THR A 68 0.98 5.36 10.13
C THR A 68 2.42 5.14 10.59
N SER A 69 3.10 4.10 10.09
CA SER A 69 4.48 3.79 10.47
C SER A 69 5.35 3.65 9.23
N LYS A 70 5.45 4.73 8.44
CA LYS A 70 6.04 4.71 7.11
C LYS A 70 6.99 5.87 6.91
N CYS A 71 8.06 5.59 6.14
CA CYS A 71 8.98 6.64 5.69
C CYS A 71 9.17 6.51 4.18
N VAL A 72 9.41 7.65 3.54
CA VAL A 72 9.58 7.72 2.09
C VAL A 72 10.80 8.57 1.76
N ILE A 73 11.57 8.13 0.75
CA ILE A 73 12.69 8.90 0.21
C ILE A 73 12.40 9.20 -1.25
N LEU A 74 12.48 10.48 -1.65
CA LEU A 74 12.38 10.87 -3.05
C LEU A 74 13.68 11.50 -3.52
N SER A 75 14.01 11.26 -4.79
CA SER A 75 15.18 11.86 -5.43
C SER A 75 14.89 11.98 -6.91
N UNK A 76 15.40 12.75 -7.68
CA UNK A 76 15.30 12.84 -8.85
C UNK A 76 15.52 11.66 -9.34
N SER A 77 14.93 11.27 -10.49
CA SER A 77 14.94 9.91 -11.02
C SER A 77 16.23 9.55 -11.74
N SER A 78 16.66 8.33 -11.48
CA SER A 78 17.78 7.73 -12.20
C SER A 78 17.34 7.05 -13.49
N GLN A 79 16.04 6.96 -13.74
CA GLN A 79 15.47 6.24 -14.88
C GLN A 79 15.02 7.21 -15.95
N PRO A 80 15.37 6.94 -17.21
CA PRO A 80 14.92 7.83 -18.30
C PRO A 80 13.40 7.93 -18.34
N GLY A 81 12.91 9.13 -18.62
CA GLY A 81 11.48 9.35 -18.76
C GLY A 81 10.72 9.45 -17.47
N HIS A 82 11.42 9.52 -16.34
CA HIS A 82 10.78 9.64 -15.03
C HIS A 82 11.23 10.91 -14.34
N ASP A 83 10.36 11.43 -13.49
CA ASP A 83 10.66 12.64 -12.72
C ASP A 83 11.38 12.32 -11.43
N VAL A 84 10.89 11.33 -10.69
CA VAL A 84 11.45 11.01 -9.37
C VAL A 84 11.59 9.52 -9.20
N ASP A 85 12.56 9.15 -8.39
CA ASP A 85 12.63 7.82 -7.77
C ASP A 85 11.95 7.92 -6.42
N TYR A 86 11.12 6.95 -6.11
CA TYR A 86 10.35 6.88 -4.90
C TYR A 86 10.67 5.56 -4.21
N LEU A 87 11.20 5.66 -3.00
CA LEU A 87 11.57 4.49 -2.22
C LEU A 87 10.80 4.51 -0.91
N TYR A 88 10.20 3.39 -0.58
CA TYR A 88 9.26 3.30 0.53
C TYR A 88 9.76 2.30 1.57
N GLY A 89 9.74 2.70 2.85
CA GLY A 89 10.08 1.81 3.94
C GLY A 89 8.91 1.66 4.90
N GLN A 90 8.47 0.41 5.09
CA GLN A 90 7.45 0.09 6.08
C GLN A 90 8.17 -0.27 7.38
N VAL A 91 8.03 0.59 8.37
CA VAL A 91 8.74 0.40 9.64
C VAL A 91 7.90 -0.49 10.53
N SER A 92 8.48 -1.57 11.05
CA SER A 92 7.78 -2.45 11.97
C SER A 92 7.47 -1.70 13.26
N ILE A 93 6.33 -1.98 13.86
CA ILE A 93 5.91 -1.27 15.07
C ILE A 93 6.70 -1.76 16.29
N ASP A 94 6.77 -3.08 16.46
CA ASP A 94 7.33 -3.65 17.67
C ASP A 94 8.59 -4.48 17.45
N LYS A 95 9.05 -4.57 16.19
CA LYS A 95 10.26 -5.33 15.87
C LYS A 95 11.28 -4.41 15.24
N PRO A 96 12.57 -4.70 15.42
CA PRO A 96 13.62 -3.77 14.97
C PRO A 96 14.00 -3.99 13.50
N PHE A 97 13.07 -3.69 12.58
CA PHE A 97 13.43 -3.73 11.17
C PHE A 97 12.52 -2.86 10.34
N VAL A 98 12.99 -2.56 9.13
CA VAL A 98 12.26 -1.84 8.10
C VAL A 98 12.10 -2.79 6.92
N ASP A 99 10.87 -2.91 6.42
CA ASP A 99 10.57 -3.79 5.29
C ASP A 99 10.56 -2.95 4.01
N TRP A 100 11.52 -3.24 3.12
CA TRP A 100 11.66 -2.56 1.84
C TRP A 100 11.12 -3.38 0.68
N SER A 101 10.39 -4.46 0.94
CA SER A 101 10.08 -5.45 -0.08
C SER A 101 8.92 -5.09 -1.00
N GLY A 102 8.21 -3.97 -0.74
CA GLY A 102 7.07 -3.64 -1.57
C GLY A 102 6.82 -2.15 -1.62
N ASN A 103 5.74 -1.79 -2.30
CA ASN A 103 5.30 -0.41 -2.44
C ASN A 103 4.18 -0.12 -1.44
N CYS A 104 3.95 1.17 -1.22
CA CYS A 104 2.74 1.66 -0.57
C CYS A 104 1.94 2.46 -1.59
N GLY A 105 0.85 1.88 -2.09
CA GLY A 105 0.05 2.55 -3.09
C GLY A 105 -0.59 3.85 -2.60
N ASN A 106 -0.93 3.91 -1.32
CA ASN A 106 -1.47 5.14 -0.73
C ASN A 106 -0.43 6.25 -0.73
N LEU A 107 0.78 5.95 -0.27
CA LEU A 107 1.82 6.98 -0.22
C LEU A 107 2.35 7.33 -1.61
N SER A 108 2.09 6.49 -2.62
CA SER A 108 2.38 6.86 -4.01
C SER A 108 1.64 8.14 -4.40
N THR A 109 0.44 8.33 -3.86
CA THR A 109 -0.30 9.56 -4.09
C THR A 109 0.47 10.75 -3.55
N GLY A 110 1.01 10.59 -2.35
CA GLY A 110 1.81 11.64 -1.74
C GLY A 110 3.11 11.89 -2.48
N ALA A 111 3.67 10.84 -3.10
CA ALA A 111 4.94 10.99 -3.81
C ALA A 111 4.83 11.98 -4.96
N GLY A 112 3.72 11.94 -5.71
CA GLY A 112 3.53 12.91 -6.78
C GLY A 112 3.42 14.33 -6.26
N ALA A 113 2.62 14.52 -5.22
CA ALA A 113 2.46 15.85 -4.64
C ALA A 113 3.77 16.34 -4.02
N PHE A 114 4.47 15.47 -3.30
CA PHE A 114 5.73 15.86 -2.68
C PHE A 114 6.80 16.19 -3.73
N ALA A 115 6.81 15.45 -4.85
CA ALA A 115 7.78 15.73 -5.91
C ALA A 115 7.64 17.16 -6.40
N LEU A 116 6.40 17.62 -6.60
CA LEU A 116 6.16 19.00 -7.01
C LEU A 116 6.53 19.97 -5.89
N HIS A 117 6.07 19.71 -4.70
CA HIS A 117 6.29 20.60 -3.56
C HIS A 117 7.77 20.76 -3.24
N ALA A 118 8.54 19.68 -3.37
CA ALA A 118 9.95 19.67 -3.00
C ALA A 118 10.87 20.15 -4.14
N GLY A 119 10.30 20.55 -5.27
CA GLY A 119 11.10 21.05 -6.38
C GLY A 119 11.82 20.00 -7.16
N LEU A 120 11.29 18.78 -7.20
CA LEU A 120 11.93 17.66 -7.89
C LEU A 120 11.40 17.45 -9.31
N VAL A 121 10.43 18.28 -9.74
CA VAL A 121 9.88 18.23 -11.09
C VAL A 121 10.34 19.48 -11.83
N ASP A 122 10.72 19.30 -13.09
CA ASP A 122 11.15 20.43 -13.94
C ASP A 122 10.07 21.52 -13.91
N PRO A 123 10.41 22.74 -13.48
CA PRO A 123 9.41 23.81 -13.42
C PRO A 123 8.71 24.08 -14.74
N ALA A 124 9.37 23.80 -15.88
CA ALA A 124 8.75 24.03 -17.19
C ALA A 124 7.55 23.12 -17.43
N ARG A 125 7.46 22.01 -16.71
CA ARG A 125 6.36 21.07 -16.85
C ARG A 125 5.21 21.35 -15.92
N ILE A 126 5.35 22.28 -14.99
CA ILE A 126 4.32 22.57 -14.00
C ILE A 126 3.44 23.70 -14.53
N PRO A 127 2.16 23.42 -14.78
CA PRO A 127 1.27 24.48 -15.27
C PRO A 127 0.95 25.47 -14.16
N GLU A 128 0.49 26.65 -14.55
CA GLU A 128 -0.01 27.61 -13.58
C GLU A 128 -1.29 27.05 -12.92
N ASP A 129 -2.19 26.53 -13.75
CA ASP A 129 -3.41 25.88 -13.28
C ASP A 129 -3.66 24.65 -14.15
N GLY A 130 -4.11 23.58 -13.55
CA GLY A 130 -4.45 22.37 -14.29
C GLY A 130 -3.84 21.14 -13.65
N ILE A 131 -3.45 20.19 -14.48
CA ILE A 131 -2.92 18.90 -14.01
C ILE A 131 -1.47 18.78 -14.43
N CYS A 132 -0.61 18.43 -13.48
CA CYS A 132 0.76 18.10 -13.76
C CYS A 132 0.93 16.60 -13.66
N GLU A 133 1.37 15.99 -14.75
CA GLU A 133 1.66 14.56 -14.78
C GLU A 133 3.03 14.34 -14.18
N VAL A 134 3.11 13.57 -13.11
CA VAL A 134 4.39 13.23 -12.47
C VAL A 134 4.65 11.74 -12.71
N ARG A 135 5.75 11.44 -13.36
CA ARG A 135 6.13 10.07 -13.63
C ARG A 135 7.10 9.60 -12.56
N ILE A 136 6.65 8.62 -11.82
CA ILE A 136 7.33 8.13 -10.62
C ILE A 136 7.91 6.76 -10.88
N TRP A 137 9.22 6.61 -10.61
CA TRP A 137 9.84 5.30 -10.62
C TRP A 137 9.76 4.76 -9.20
N GLN A 138 8.92 3.74 -9.00
CA GLN A 138 8.79 3.11 -7.68
C GLN A 138 9.93 2.12 -7.54
N ALA A 139 10.96 2.53 -6.81
CA ALA A 139 12.24 1.83 -6.83
C ALA A 139 12.22 0.50 -6.09
N ASN A 140 11.30 0.32 -5.13
CA ASN A 140 11.25 -0.96 -4.39
C ASN A 140 10.92 -2.12 -5.31
N ILE A 141 10.01 -1.91 -6.27
CA ILE A 141 9.53 -3.01 -7.12
C ILE A 141 9.81 -2.79 -8.60
N GLY A 142 10.45 -1.66 -8.97
CA GLY A 142 10.83 -1.42 -10.36
C GLY A 142 9.64 -1.19 -11.27
N LYS A 143 8.70 -0.34 -10.85
CA LYS A 143 7.48 -0.05 -11.61
C LYS A 143 7.29 1.43 -11.80
N THR A 144 6.54 1.79 -12.84
CA THR A 144 6.18 3.17 -13.10
C THR A 144 4.79 3.46 -12.54
N ILE A 145 4.67 4.58 -11.85
CA ILE A 145 3.40 5.11 -11.38
C ILE A 145 3.27 6.51 -11.97
N ILE A 146 2.10 6.81 -12.53
CA ILE A 146 1.85 8.15 -13.05
C ILE A 146 0.83 8.79 -12.14
N ALA A 147 1.19 9.93 -11.55
CA ALA A 147 0.29 10.70 -10.71
C ALA A 147 -0.16 11.94 -11.49
N HIS A 148 -1.47 12.14 -11.55
CA HIS A 148 -2.05 13.33 -12.19
C HIS A 148 -2.38 14.31 -11.08
N VAL A 149 -1.45 15.21 -10.79
CA VAL A 149 -1.51 16.08 -9.61
C VAL A 149 -2.14 17.41 -9.98
N PRO A 150 -3.23 17.81 -9.34
CA PRO A 150 -3.82 19.13 -9.61
C PRO A 150 -2.90 20.24 -9.09
N VAL A 151 -2.83 21.30 -9.88
CA VAL A 151 -1.97 22.46 -9.61
C VAL A 151 -2.82 23.72 -9.70
N SER A 152 -2.61 24.62 -8.77
CA SER A 152 -3.28 25.92 -8.77
C SER A 152 -2.26 26.98 -8.37
N GLY A 153 -2.13 28.02 -9.18
CA GLY A 153 -1.14 29.04 -8.93
C GLY A 153 0.29 28.53 -8.95
N GLY A 154 0.56 27.50 -9.75
CA GLY A 154 1.89 26.91 -9.85
C GLY A 154 2.26 26.02 -8.68
N GLN A 155 1.33 25.76 -7.77
CA GLN A 155 1.59 24.94 -6.59
C GLN A 155 0.60 23.79 -6.52
N VAL A 156 0.99 22.74 -5.79
CA VAL A 156 0.09 21.60 -5.60
C VAL A 156 -1.22 22.09 -4.99
N GLN A 157 -2.33 21.71 -5.63
CA GLN A 157 -3.64 21.97 -5.06
C GLN A 157 -3.98 20.82 -4.12
N GLU A 158 -4.16 21.13 -2.84
CA GLU A 158 -4.44 20.11 -1.85
C GLU A 158 -5.89 20.11 -1.41
N THR A 159 -6.54 21.26 -1.49
CA THR A 159 -7.95 21.38 -1.08
C THR A 159 -8.85 21.12 -2.26
N GLY A 160 -10.04 20.57 -1.98
CA GLY A 160 -11.00 20.24 -3.03
C GLY A 160 -12.17 19.49 -2.44
N ASP A 161 -13.00 18.98 -3.33
CA ASP A 161 -14.25 18.34 -2.93
C ASP A 161 -14.25 16.83 -3.07
N PHE A 162 -13.11 16.24 -3.42
CA PHE A 162 -13.05 14.80 -3.60
C PHE A 162 -13.07 14.09 -2.25
N GLU A 163 -14.05 13.20 -2.08
CA GLU A 163 -14.19 12.42 -0.85
C GLU A 163 -13.57 11.06 -1.04
N LEU A 164 -12.74 10.68 -0.10
CA LEU A 164 -12.09 9.38 -0.09
C LEU A 164 -12.47 8.67 1.20
N ASP A 165 -13.16 7.56 1.08
CA ASP A 165 -13.59 6.82 2.26
C ASP A 165 -12.37 6.33 3.05
N GLY A 166 -12.40 6.56 4.35
CA GLY A 166 -11.27 6.29 5.22
C GLY A 166 -10.46 7.53 5.54
N VAL A 167 -10.78 8.66 4.89
CA VAL A 167 -10.16 9.95 5.15
C VAL A 167 -11.26 10.91 5.55
N THR A 168 -11.05 11.63 6.65
CA THR A 168 -12.11 12.41 7.28
C THR A 168 -12.59 13.58 6.42
N PHE A 169 -11.66 14.27 5.77
CA PHE A 169 -11.98 15.53 5.10
C PHE A 169 -11.75 15.43 3.59
N PRO A 170 -12.59 16.09 2.78
CA PRO A 170 -12.36 16.09 1.33
C PRO A 170 -11.10 16.85 0.96
N ALA A 171 -10.58 16.56 -0.23
CA ALA A 171 -9.35 17.17 -0.72
C ALA A 171 -9.37 17.15 -2.24
N ALA A 172 -8.27 17.57 -2.88
CA ALA A 172 -8.20 17.53 -4.33
C ALA A 172 -7.93 16.10 -4.81
N GLU A 173 -8.58 15.73 -5.88
CA GLU A 173 -8.45 14.39 -6.45
C GLU A 173 -7.13 14.24 -7.20
N ILE A 174 -6.41 13.16 -6.91
CA ILE A 174 -5.22 12.76 -7.67
C ILE A 174 -5.53 11.40 -8.29
N VAL A 175 -5.46 11.33 -9.62
CA VAL A 175 -5.65 10.07 -10.33
C VAL A 175 -4.30 9.40 -10.46
N LEU A 176 -4.23 8.14 -10.07
CA LEU A 176 -3.00 7.34 -10.16
C LEU A 176 -3.17 6.24 -11.19
N GLU A 177 -2.14 6.06 -12.02
CA GLU A 177 -2.04 4.92 -12.92
C GLU A 177 -0.84 4.10 -12.47
N PHE A 178 -1.08 2.81 -12.23
CA PHE A 178 -0.02 1.86 -11.88
C PHE A 178 0.25 1.03 -13.14
N LEU A 179 1.39 1.26 -13.76
CA LEU A 179 1.70 0.63 -15.05
C LEU A 179 2.27 -0.76 -14.84
N ASP A 180 1.87 -1.67 -15.73
CA ASP A 180 2.35 -3.05 -15.72
C ASP A 180 2.37 -3.64 -14.31
N PRO A 181 1.21 -3.61 -13.63
CA PRO A 181 1.20 -4.00 -12.22
C PRO A 181 1.62 -5.44 -11.98
N SER A 182 1.60 -6.27 -12.99
CA SER A 182 1.94 -7.69 -12.88
C SER A 182 3.30 -8.03 -13.46
N ASP A 183 4.06 -7.01 -13.90
CA ASP A 183 5.37 -7.28 -14.50
C ASP A 183 6.38 -7.74 -13.46
N ASP A 184 7.49 -8.27 -13.94
CA ASP A 184 8.50 -8.93 -13.11
C ASP A 184 9.32 -7.99 -12.26
N GLY A 185 8.90 -7.77 -11.04
CA GLY A 185 9.76 -7.14 -10.04
C GLY A 185 10.71 -8.18 -9.44
N GLU A 186 11.48 -7.77 -8.46
CA GLU A 186 12.40 -8.69 -7.79
C GLU A 186 11.69 -9.88 -7.15
N ASP A 187 10.52 -9.61 -6.62
CA ASP A 187 9.67 -10.65 -6.04
C ASP A 187 8.76 -11.27 -7.08
N GLY A 188 8.89 -10.80 -8.32
CA GLY A 188 7.86 -10.97 -9.30
C GLY A 188 7.85 -12.30 -9.98
N GLY A 189 8.02 -12.22 -11.25
CA GLY A 189 7.72 -13.32 -12.09
C GLY A 189 6.30 -13.15 -12.58
N ALA A 190 5.68 -14.26 -12.91
CA ALA A 190 4.35 -14.26 -13.51
C ALA A 190 3.33 -13.60 -12.59
N MET A 191 2.31 -13.02 -13.21
CA MET A 191 1.17 -12.47 -12.46
C MET A 191 0.58 -13.52 -11.53
N PHE A 192 0.47 -14.76 -12.00
CA PHE A 192 0.00 -15.89 -11.20
C PHE A 192 1.16 -16.86 -11.03
N PRO A 193 1.91 -16.74 -9.93
CA PRO A 193 3.15 -17.53 -9.78
C PRO A 193 2.91 -19.03 -9.80
N THR A 194 1.73 -19.49 -9.39
CA THR A 194 1.43 -20.92 -9.41
C THR A 194 1.00 -21.41 -10.78
N GLY A 195 0.73 -20.49 -11.71
CA GLY A 195 0.18 -20.83 -13.01
C GLY A 195 -1.33 -20.99 -13.05
N ASN A 196 -1.99 -20.84 -11.93
CA ASN A 196 -3.44 -21.01 -11.82
C ASN A 196 -4.11 -19.76 -11.32
N LEU A 197 -5.36 -19.55 -11.74
CA LEU A 197 -6.17 -18.45 -11.23
C LEU A 197 -6.67 -18.78 -9.82
N VAL A 198 -6.95 -20.04 -9.55
CA VAL A 198 -7.38 -20.49 -8.22
C VAL A 198 -6.64 -21.79 -7.90
N ASP A 199 -6.13 -21.87 -6.70
CA ASP A 199 -5.44 -23.04 -6.18
C ASP A 199 -6.15 -23.53 -4.93
N ASP A 200 -5.93 -24.80 -4.59
CA ASP A 200 -6.24 -25.32 -3.28
C ASP A 200 -5.00 -25.08 -2.41
N LEU A 201 -5.09 -24.15 -1.49
CA LEU A 201 -3.96 -23.79 -0.64
C LEU A 201 -4.05 -24.58 0.66
N GLU A 202 -3.10 -25.46 0.86
CA GLU A 202 -3.05 -26.27 2.07
C GLU A 202 -2.26 -25.51 3.12
N VAL A 203 -2.89 -25.25 4.27
CA VAL A 203 -2.29 -24.50 5.37
C VAL A 203 -2.12 -25.44 6.54
N PRO A 204 -0.89 -25.84 6.87
CA PRO A 204 -0.67 -26.82 7.94
C PRO A 204 -1.31 -26.38 9.25
N GLY A 205 -2.07 -27.32 9.88
CA GLY A 205 -2.71 -27.05 11.14
C GLY A 205 -3.96 -26.20 11.07
N VAL A 206 -4.36 -25.78 9.87
CA VAL A 206 -5.53 -24.91 9.72
C VAL A 206 -6.56 -25.52 8.78
N GLY A 207 -6.15 -25.92 7.58
CA GLY A 207 -7.06 -26.48 6.60
C GLY A 207 -6.62 -26.18 5.19
N THR A 208 -7.50 -26.49 4.23
CA THR A 208 -7.26 -26.23 2.83
C THR A 208 -8.32 -25.26 2.33
N PHE A 209 -7.87 -24.21 1.65
CA PHE A 209 -8.76 -23.14 1.19
C PHE A 209 -8.53 -22.87 -0.28
N LYS A 210 -9.59 -22.48 -0.99
CA LYS A 210 -9.41 -21.92 -2.32
C LYS A 210 -8.69 -20.59 -2.17
N ALA A 211 -7.74 -20.34 -3.07
CA ALA A 211 -6.95 -19.12 -3.03
C ALA A 211 -6.61 -18.63 -4.42
N THR A 212 -6.68 -17.32 -4.63
CA THR A 212 -6.08 -16.67 -5.79
C THR A 212 -4.83 -15.95 -5.29
N MET A 213 -3.69 -16.32 -5.83
CA MET A 213 -2.41 -15.76 -5.42
C MET A 213 -1.83 -15.00 -6.60
N ILE A 214 -1.74 -13.69 -6.47
CA ILE A 214 -1.47 -12.81 -7.60
C ILE A 214 -0.37 -11.80 -7.27
N ASN A 215 0.51 -11.58 -8.25
CA ASN A 215 1.51 -10.50 -8.20
C ASN A 215 0.98 -9.33 -9.03
N ALA A 216 0.32 -8.39 -8.37
CA ALA A 216 -0.16 -7.19 -9.04
C ALA A 216 -0.29 -6.10 -8.00
N GLY A 217 0.46 -5.03 -8.16
CA GLY A 217 0.52 -3.96 -7.18
C GLY A 217 1.31 -4.37 -5.95
N ILE A 218 0.91 -5.45 -5.34
CA ILE A 218 1.64 -6.08 -4.25
C ILE A 218 1.24 -7.56 -4.27
N PRO A 219 2.17 -8.47 -3.99
CA PRO A 219 1.77 -9.88 -3.90
C PRO A 219 0.66 -10.04 -2.88
N THR A 220 -0.42 -10.71 -3.28
CA THR A 220 -1.60 -10.84 -2.43
C THR A 220 -2.18 -12.23 -2.54
N VAL A 221 -2.59 -12.76 -1.39
CA VAL A 221 -3.29 -14.03 -1.28
C VAL A 221 -4.74 -13.71 -0.96
N PHE A 222 -5.65 -14.08 -1.88
CA PHE A 222 -7.09 -13.88 -1.66
C PHE A 222 -7.74 -15.22 -1.33
N VAL A 223 -8.57 -15.23 -0.30
CA VAL A 223 -9.39 -16.39 0.04
C VAL A 223 -10.85 -15.94 0.16
N ASN A 224 -11.75 -16.91 0.14
CA ASN A 224 -13.17 -16.63 0.32
C ASN A 224 -13.49 -16.42 1.78
N ALA A 225 -14.26 -15.37 2.10
CA ALA A 225 -14.67 -15.11 3.48
C ALA A 225 -15.40 -16.30 4.08
N GLU A 226 -16.32 -16.87 3.32
CA GLU A 226 -17.15 -17.96 3.82
C GLU A 226 -16.31 -19.15 4.26
N GLU A 227 -15.26 -19.48 3.52
CA GLU A 227 -14.43 -20.64 3.84
C GLU A 227 -13.67 -20.48 5.15
N ILE A 228 -13.44 -19.22 5.56
CA ILE A 228 -12.71 -18.97 6.80
C ILE A 228 -13.62 -18.44 7.92
N GLY A 229 -14.94 -18.55 7.71
CA GLY A 229 -15.90 -18.26 8.77
C GLY A 229 -16.28 -16.80 8.91
N TYR A 230 -16.08 -16.02 7.86
CA TYR A 230 -16.43 -14.59 7.88
C TYR A 230 -17.45 -14.26 6.82
N ARG A 231 -18.01 -13.05 6.90
CA ARG A 231 -19.03 -12.59 5.95
C ARG A 231 -18.48 -11.65 4.91
N GLY A 232 -17.36 -11.00 5.18
CA GLY A 232 -16.81 -9.95 4.34
C GLY A 232 -17.17 -8.55 4.79
N THR A 233 -17.98 -8.45 5.84
CA THR A 233 -18.46 -7.16 6.35
C THR A 233 -17.80 -6.75 7.66
N GLU A 234 -16.83 -7.53 8.13
CA GLU A 234 -16.21 -7.32 9.44
C GLU A 234 -15.50 -5.97 9.51
N LEU A 235 -15.47 -5.40 10.73
CA LEU A 235 -14.71 -4.21 11.04
C LEU A 235 -13.48 -4.62 11.84
N ARG A 236 -12.55 -3.66 12.01
CA ARG A 236 -11.22 -3.98 12.56
C ARG A 236 -11.27 -4.77 13.86
N GLU A 237 -12.09 -4.31 14.80
CA GLU A 237 -12.07 -4.93 16.14
C GLU A 237 -12.59 -6.35 16.16
N GLU A 238 -13.48 -6.69 15.24
CA GLU A 238 -13.98 -8.07 15.18
C GLU A 238 -12.86 -9.06 14.89
N ILE A 239 -11.82 -8.63 14.21
CA ILE A 239 -10.70 -9.48 13.85
C ILE A 239 -9.48 -9.15 14.71
N ASN A 240 -9.15 -7.87 14.84
CA ASN A 240 -7.94 -7.48 15.58
C ASN A 240 -8.04 -7.77 17.07
N GLY A 241 -9.25 -7.88 17.58
CA GLY A 241 -9.47 -8.26 18.98
C GLY A 241 -9.39 -9.75 19.26
N ASP A 242 -9.06 -10.55 18.23
CA ASP A 242 -9.04 -12.01 18.36
C ASP A 242 -7.68 -12.55 17.96
N PRO A 243 -6.78 -12.73 18.94
CA PRO A 243 -5.42 -13.19 18.61
C PRO A 243 -5.36 -14.53 17.89
N GLN A 244 -6.30 -15.43 18.17
CA GLN A 244 -6.32 -16.72 17.49
C GLN A 244 -6.59 -16.55 16.00
N GLN A 245 -7.49 -15.63 15.65
CA GLN A 245 -7.79 -15.39 14.25
C GLN A 245 -6.65 -14.70 13.56
N LEU A 246 -5.98 -13.75 14.22
CA LEU A 246 -4.81 -13.10 13.64
C LEU A 246 -3.72 -14.13 13.37
N ALA A 247 -3.53 -15.09 14.28
CA ALA A 247 -2.53 -16.14 14.07
C ALA A 247 -2.92 -17.03 12.89
N ARG A 248 -4.22 -17.31 12.74
CA ARG A 248 -4.69 -18.12 11.61
C ARG A 248 -4.43 -17.40 10.29
N PHE A 249 -4.75 -16.10 10.23
CA PHE A 249 -4.46 -15.33 9.02
C PHE A 249 -2.97 -15.35 8.69
N GLU A 250 -2.11 -15.22 9.71
CA GLU A 250 -0.68 -15.26 9.46
C GLU A 250 -0.24 -16.60 8.89
N ARG A 251 -0.81 -17.70 9.40
CA ARG A 251 -0.50 -19.03 8.85
C ARG A 251 -0.92 -19.12 7.37
N ILE A 252 -2.08 -18.57 7.03
CA ILE A 252 -2.53 -18.58 5.64
C ILE A 252 -1.57 -17.75 4.78
N ARG A 253 -1.17 -16.57 5.28
CA ARG A 253 -0.25 -15.70 4.56
C ARG A 253 1.09 -16.41 4.31
N VAL A 254 1.61 -17.09 5.33
CA VAL A 254 2.88 -17.81 5.21
C VAL A 254 2.77 -18.93 4.18
N ALA A 255 1.68 -19.70 4.25
CA ALA A 255 1.48 -20.79 3.28
C ALA A 255 1.40 -20.23 1.85
N GLY A 256 0.73 -19.10 1.69
CA GLY A 256 0.66 -18.45 0.39
C GLY A 256 2.00 -17.95 -0.08
N ALA A 257 2.78 -17.36 0.82
CA ALA A 257 4.12 -16.87 0.47
C ALA A 257 5.01 -18.00 -0.03
N LEU A 258 4.95 -19.16 0.63
CA LEU A 258 5.70 -20.33 0.20
C LEU A 258 5.23 -20.79 -1.18
N ARG A 259 3.93 -20.87 -1.38
CA ARG A 259 3.35 -21.36 -2.64
C ARG A 259 3.66 -20.40 -3.78
N MET A 260 3.72 -19.09 -3.50
CA MET A 260 4.07 -18.08 -4.51
C MET A 260 5.56 -18.03 -4.80
N GLY A 261 6.37 -18.71 -3.99
CA GLY A 261 7.81 -18.68 -4.16
C GLY A 261 8.49 -17.44 -3.61
N LEU A 262 7.80 -16.68 -2.76
CA LEU A 262 8.37 -15.45 -2.20
C LEU A 262 9.33 -15.76 -1.06
N ILE A 263 9.15 -16.89 -0.39
CA ILE A 263 10.03 -17.33 0.68
C ILE A 263 10.30 -18.82 0.49
N LYS A 264 11.38 -19.29 1.09
CA LYS A 264 11.75 -20.70 1.00
C LYS A 264 11.43 -21.46 2.28
N THR A 265 11.40 -20.77 3.42
CA THR A 265 11.08 -21.37 4.70
C THR A 265 10.04 -20.49 5.41
N PRO A 266 9.20 -21.10 6.26
CA PRO A 266 8.21 -20.30 6.99
C PRO A 266 8.81 -19.19 7.84
N GLU A 267 10.03 -19.41 8.37
CA GLU A 267 10.67 -18.44 9.24
C GLU A 267 10.99 -17.12 8.53
N GLU A 268 11.21 -17.17 7.22
CA GLU A 268 11.51 -15.95 6.48
C GLU A 268 10.35 -14.96 6.47
N ALA A 269 9.13 -15.45 6.71
CA ALA A 269 7.96 -14.57 6.70
C ALA A 269 8.00 -13.52 7.81
N ALA A 270 8.72 -13.79 8.89
CA ALA A 270 8.78 -12.88 10.03
C ALA A 270 9.49 -11.56 9.69
N THR A 271 10.45 -11.61 8.77
CA THR A 271 11.16 -10.41 8.34
C THR A 271 10.62 -9.87 7.03
N ARG A 272 9.45 -10.35 6.64
CA ARG A 272 8.80 -9.97 5.39
C ARG A 272 7.32 -9.74 5.70
N GLN A 273 7.05 -8.86 6.66
CA GLN A 273 5.67 -8.65 7.11
C GLN A 273 4.85 -7.84 6.12
N HIS A 274 5.50 -7.06 5.26
CA HIS A 274 4.80 -6.22 4.29
C HIS A 274 4.21 -7.04 3.13
N THR A 275 4.88 -8.10 2.69
CA THR A 275 4.44 -8.91 1.54
C THR A 275 4.55 -10.41 1.85
N PRO A 276 3.63 -11.22 1.36
CA PRO A 276 2.41 -10.85 0.65
C PRO A 276 1.35 -10.37 1.61
N LYS A 277 0.33 -9.70 1.08
CA LYS A 277 -0.86 -9.40 1.86
C LYS A 277 -1.79 -10.61 1.87
N ILE A 278 -2.63 -10.67 2.90
CA ILE A 278 -3.72 -11.66 2.96
C ILE A 278 -5.03 -10.91 2.99
N ALA A 279 -5.97 -11.31 2.12
CA ALA A 279 -7.26 -10.66 2.02
C ALA A 279 -8.34 -11.70 1.82
N PHE A 280 -9.57 -11.35 2.22
CA PHE A 280 -10.70 -12.22 1.93
C PHE A 280 -11.80 -11.44 1.22
N VAL A 281 -12.51 -12.15 0.36
CA VAL A 281 -13.53 -11.56 -0.51
C VAL A 281 -14.87 -12.24 -0.31
N ALA A 282 -15.93 -11.51 -0.60
CA ALA A 282 -17.29 -12.03 -0.52
C ALA A 282 -18.18 -11.30 -1.51
N PRO A 283 -19.29 -11.94 -1.93
CA PRO A 283 -20.29 -11.22 -2.72
C PRO A 283 -20.88 -10.07 -1.92
N PRO A 284 -21.53 -9.11 -2.58
CA PRO A 284 -22.04 -7.92 -1.90
C PRO A 284 -23.06 -8.24 -0.81
N ARG A 285 -23.00 -7.49 0.27
CA ARG A 285 -23.99 -7.46 1.35
C ARG A 285 -24.09 -6.04 1.87
N ASP A 286 -25.23 -5.70 2.44
CA ASP A 286 -25.34 -4.44 3.18
C ASP A 286 -24.48 -4.50 4.42
N TYR A 287 -23.87 -3.38 4.79
CA TYR A 287 -23.13 -3.31 6.04
C TYR A 287 -22.96 -1.86 6.47
N ARG A 288 -22.60 -1.67 7.72
CA ARG A 288 -22.26 -0.35 8.23
C ARG A 288 -20.76 -0.22 8.40
N THR A 289 -20.24 0.92 7.96
CA THR A 289 -18.81 1.21 8.09
C THR A 289 -18.47 1.54 9.53
N ALA A 290 -17.17 1.74 9.78
CA ALA A 290 -16.70 2.10 11.11
C ALA A 290 -17.30 3.43 11.60
N SER A 291 -17.67 4.33 10.70
CA SER A 291 -18.29 5.61 11.06
C SER A 291 -19.81 5.50 11.16
N GLY A 292 -20.39 4.33 10.87
CA GLY A 292 -21.81 4.13 10.93
C GLY A 292 -22.56 4.35 9.62
N LYS A 293 -21.85 4.72 8.57
CA LYS A 293 -22.46 4.93 7.25
C LYS A 293 -22.90 3.60 6.66
N LEU A 294 -24.12 3.57 6.14
CA LEU A 294 -24.62 2.36 5.49
C LEU A 294 -24.06 2.24 4.07
N VAL A 295 -23.56 1.05 3.75
CA VAL A 295 -23.17 0.70 2.39
C VAL A 295 -24.14 -0.37 1.92
N ALA A 296 -24.89 -0.08 0.88
CA ALA A 296 -25.89 -1.02 0.36
C ALA A 296 -25.23 -1.99 -0.61
N ALA A 297 -25.68 -3.25 -0.57
CA ALA A 297 -25.14 -4.27 -1.46
C ALA A 297 -25.22 -3.85 -2.92
N GLY A 298 -26.29 -3.14 -3.29
CA GLY A 298 -26.47 -2.71 -4.68
C GLY A 298 -25.51 -1.64 -5.15
N ASP A 299 -24.78 -1.02 -4.22
CA ASP A 299 -23.82 0.03 -4.57
C ASP A 299 -22.41 -0.48 -4.74
N ILE A 300 -22.17 -1.77 -4.51
CA ILE A 300 -20.84 -2.35 -4.62
C ILE A 300 -20.92 -3.62 -5.47
N ASP A 301 -19.74 -4.02 -5.96
CA ASP A 301 -19.61 -5.25 -6.74
C ASP A 301 -19.19 -6.43 -5.88
N LEU A 302 -18.43 -6.15 -4.81
CA LEU A 302 -17.96 -7.19 -3.91
C LEU A 302 -17.51 -6.55 -2.60
N LEU A 303 -17.21 -7.41 -1.64
CA LEU A 303 -16.64 -7.01 -0.34
C LEU A 303 -15.21 -7.53 -0.27
N VAL A 304 -14.30 -6.71 0.28
CA VAL A 304 -12.92 -7.12 0.50
C VAL A 304 -12.47 -6.63 1.86
N ARG A 305 -11.78 -7.52 2.57
CA ARG A 305 -11.11 -7.18 3.83
C ARG A 305 -9.66 -7.66 3.71
N ALA A 306 -8.72 -6.82 4.12
CA ALA A 306 -7.31 -7.15 3.95
C ALA A 306 -6.52 -6.83 5.21
N LEU A 307 -5.52 -7.66 5.48
CA LEU A 307 -4.63 -7.46 6.62
C LEU A 307 -3.29 -6.93 6.14
N SER A 308 -2.70 -6.09 6.96
CA SER A 308 -1.39 -5.52 6.70
C SER A 308 -0.61 -5.54 8.01
N MET A 309 0.60 -6.07 7.96
CA MET A 309 1.46 -6.15 9.14
C MET A 309 0.77 -6.87 10.29
N GLY A 310 -0.01 -7.89 9.97
CA GLY A 310 -0.65 -8.74 10.97
C GLY A 310 -1.96 -8.23 11.54
N LYS A 311 -2.51 -7.16 10.98
CA LYS A 311 -3.77 -6.57 11.49
C LYS A 311 -4.70 -6.23 10.34
N LEU A 312 -6.00 -6.26 10.61
CA LEU A 312 -6.96 -5.84 9.60
C LEU A 312 -6.85 -4.33 9.37
N HIS A 313 -6.75 -3.96 8.10
CA HIS A 313 -6.62 -2.56 7.70
C HIS A 313 -7.95 -1.84 7.87
N HIS A 314 -7.89 -0.58 8.29
CA HIS A 314 -9.11 0.20 8.54
C HIS A 314 -9.85 0.60 7.26
N ALA A 315 -9.18 0.54 6.12
CA ALA A 315 -9.76 0.87 4.83
C ALA A 315 -9.23 -0.12 3.80
N MET A 316 -8.36 0.33 2.89
CA MET A 316 -7.71 -0.57 1.96
C MET A 316 -6.37 0.02 1.55
N MET A 317 -5.33 -0.81 1.58
CA MET A 317 -4.03 -0.41 1.08
C MET A 317 -4.11 -0.15 -0.42
N GLY A 318 -3.43 0.89 -0.89
CA GLY A 318 -3.49 1.24 -2.30
C GLY A 318 -2.98 0.14 -3.22
N THR A 319 -1.89 -0.53 -2.83
CA THR A 319 -1.36 -1.62 -3.65
C THR A 319 -2.28 -2.83 -3.63
N ALA A 320 -2.94 -3.09 -2.50
CA ALA A 320 -3.94 -4.14 -2.46
C ALA A 320 -5.12 -3.80 -3.35
N ALA A 321 -5.49 -2.52 -3.44
CA ALA A 321 -6.56 -2.11 -4.35
C ALA A 321 -6.17 -2.38 -5.80
N VAL A 322 -4.89 -2.18 -6.15
CA VAL A 322 -4.39 -2.55 -7.48
C VAL A 322 -4.57 -4.05 -7.70
N ALA A 323 -4.20 -4.86 -6.71
CA ALA A 323 -4.37 -6.31 -6.82
C ALA A 323 -5.84 -6.68 -7.00
N ILE A 324 -6.72 -6.00 -6.25
CA ILE A 324 -8.16 -6.26 -6.36
C ILE A 324 -8.66 -5.94 -7.76
N GLY A 325 -8.32 -4.76 -8.27
CA GLY A 325 -8.78 -4.37 -9.61
C GLY A 325 -8.24 -5.28 -10.69
N THR A 326 -6.98 -5.66 -10.57
CA THR A 326 -6.36 -6.54 -11.55
C THR A 326 -7.01 -7.92 -11.52
N ALA A 327 -7.17 -8.51 -10.33
CA ALA A 327 -7.77 -9.83 -10.22
C ALA A 327 -9.23 -9.80 -10.68
N ALA A 328 -9.96 -8.72 -10.35
CA ALA A 328 -11.36 -8.61 -10.74
C ALA A 328 -11.51 -8.56 -12.27
N ALA A 329 -10.53 -8.00 -12.96
CA ALA A 329 -10.57 -7.90 -14.42
C ALA A 329 -10.33 -9.24 -15.11
N ILE A 330 -9.86 -10.24 -14.39
CA ILE A 330 -9.51 -11.53 -14.98
C ILE A 330 -10.57 -12.55 -14.60
N PRO A 331 -11.40 -12.98 -15.56
CA PRO A 331 -12.47 -13.94 -15.25
C PRO A 331 -11.91 -15.22 -14.63
N GLY A 332 -12.53 -15.65 -13.56
CA GLY A 332 -12.21 -16.90 -12.89
C GLY A 332 -11.39 -16.78 -11.63
N THR A 333 -10.83 -15.61 -11.32
CA THR A 333 -10.18 -15.43 -10.02
C THR A 333 -11.25 -15.37 -8.92
N LEU A 334 -10.86 -15.59 -7.68
CA LEU A 334 -11.82 -15.48 -6.58
C LEU A 334 -12.40 -14.07 -6.49
N VAL A 335 -11.59 -13.05 -6.76
CA VAL A 335 -12.05 -11.67 -6.73
C VAL A 335 -13.09 -11.44 -7.81
N ASN A 336 -12.79 -11.88 -9.04
CA ASN A 336 -13.72 -11.75 -10.14
C ASN A 336 -15.03 -12.48 -9.85
N LEU A 337 -14.94 -13.71 -9.31
CA LEU A 337 -16.13 -14.50 -9.04
C LEU A 337 -16.98 -13.86 -7.93
N ALA A 338 -16.34 -13.29 -6.90
CA ALA A 338 -17.08 -12.60 -5.86
C ALA A 338 -17.82 -11.38 -6.42
N ALA A 339 -17.28 -10.76 -7.46
CA ALA A 339 -17.91 -9.60 -8.10
C ALA A 339 -18.97 -10.00 -9.11
N GLY A 340 -19.21 -11.29 -9.30
CA GLY A 340 -20.25 -11.75 -10.23
C GLY A 340 -19.74 -12.37 -11.51
N GLY A 341 -18.43 -12.44 -11.69
CA GLY A 341 -17.83 -13.09 -12.85
C GLY A 341 -17.83 -12.18 -14.09
N GLY A 342 -17.31 -12.72 -15.18
CA GLY A 342 -17.31 -12.03 -16.45
C GLY A 342 -16.20 -11.02 -16.59
N GLU A 343 -16.22 -10.29 -17.69
CA GLU A 343 -15.22 -9.27 -17.96
C GLU A 343 -15.57 -8.01 -17.21
N ARG A 344 -14.59 -7.44 -16.49
CA ARG A 344 -14.81 -6.26 -15.70
C ARG A 344 -13.63 -5.31 -15.85
N SER A 345 -13.89 -4.11 -16.38
CA SER A 345 -12.85 -3.09 -16.50
C SER A 345 -12.68 -2.27 -15.23
N ALA A 346 -13.65 -2.38 -14.31
CA ALA A 346 -13.58 -1.71 -13.02
C ALA A 346 -14.53 -2.41 -12.06
N VAL A 347 -14.21 -2.30 -10.77
CA VAL A 347 -15.12 -2.75 -9.72
C VAL A 347 -15.12 -1.72 -8.60
N ARG A 348 -16.26 -1.64 -7.89
CA ARG A 348 -16.34 -0.91 -6.63
C ARG A 348 -16.48 -1.91 -5.52
N PHE A 349 -15.56 -1.89 -4.58
CA PHE A 349 -15.60 -2.86 -3.48
C PHE A 349 -15.84 -2.15 -2.15
N GLY A 350 -16.48 -2.86 -1.22
CA GLY A 350 -16.70 -2.36 0.12
C GLY A 350 -15.59 -2.76 1.06
N HIS A 351 -15.13 -1.80 1.89
CA HIS A 351 -14.11 -2.03 2.89
C HIS A 351 -14.58 -1.42 4.23
N PRO A 352 -13.81 -1.55 5.31
CA PRO A 352 -14.34 -1.11 6.62
C PRO A 352 -14.74 0.36 6.71
N SER A 353 -14.15 1.24 5.91
CA SER A 353 -14.46 2.67 6.00
C SER A 353 -15.38 3.16 4.88
N GLY A 354 -15.75 2.30 3.94
CA GLY A 354 -16.63 2.71 2.86
C GLY A 354 -16.40 1.91 1.59
N THR A 355 -16.28 2.58 0.47
CA THR A 355 -16.09 1.93 -0.82
C THR A 355 -14.94 2.56 -1.59
N LEU A 356 -14.44 1.81 -2.56
CA LEU A 356 -13.42 2.33 -3.47
C LEU A 356 -13.63 1.70 -4.84
N ARG A 357 -13.53 2.52 -5.88
CA ARG A 357 -13.57 2.04 -7.25
C ARG A 357 -12.16 1.93 -7.79
N VAL A 358 -11.83 0.80 -8.40
CA VAL A 358 -10.53 0.60 -9.02
C VAL A 358 -10.75 -0.02 -10.40
N GLY A 359 -10.00 0.47 -11.39
CA GLY A 359 -10.07 -0.04 -12.74
C GLY A 359 -8.79 -0.72 -13.15
N ALA A 360 -8.88 -1.54 -14.19
CA ALA A 360 -7.70 -2.20 -14.74
C ALA A 360 -7.94 -2.49 -16.22
N GLU A 361 -6.86 -2.39 -17.01
CA GLU A 361 -6.89 -2.75 -18.41
C GLU A 361 -6.22 -4.12 -18.55
N ALA A 362 -7.03 -5.15 -18.81
CA ALA A 362 -6.56 -6.51 -18.92
C ALA A 362 -6.83 -7.03 -20.33
N SER A 363 -5.94 -7.89 -20.82
CA SER A 363 -6.14 -8.56 -22.10
C SER A 363 -5.57 -9.95 -22.01
N GLN A 364 -6.05 -10.80 -22.90
CA GLN A 364 -5.60 -12.19 -22.96
C GLN A 364 -5.04 -12.48 -24.35
N ALA A 365 -3.88 -13.10 -24.39
CA ALA A 365 -3.25 -13.52 -25.64
C ALA A 365 -2.61 -14.87 -25.40
N ASN A 366 -2.91 -15.83 -26.30
CA ASN A 366 -2.35 -17.19 -26.21
C ASN A 366 -2.61 -17.84 -24.86
N GLY A 367 -3.79 -17.57 -24.28
CA GLY A 367 -4.17 -18.15 -23.02
C GLY A 367 -3.58 -17.47 -21.80
N GLU A 368 -2.76 -16.45 -22.01
CA GLU A 368 -2.13 -15.74 -20.89
C GLU A 368 -2.76 -14.37 -20.73
N TRP A 369 -2.98 -13.99 -19.48
CA TRP A 369 -3.52 -12.68 -19.14
C TRP A 369 -2.40 -11.69 -18.88
N THR A 370 -2.58 -10.47 -19.38
CA THR A 370 -1.70 -9.35 -19.07
C THR A 370 -2.56 -8.17 -18.65
N VAL A 371 -2.00 -7.32 -17.77
CA VAL A 371 -2.65 -6.10 -17.35
C VAL A 371 -1.67 -4.96 -17.59
N THR A 372 -2.07 -3.98 -18.41
CA THR A 372 -1.17 -2.89 -18.76
C THR A 372 -1.17 -1.81 -17.69
N LYS A 373 -2.31 -1.60 -17.04
CA LYS A 373 -2.35 -0.62 -15.94
C LYS A 373 -3.59 -0.82 -15.08
N ALA A 374 -3.47 -0.35 -13.84
CA ALA A 374 -4.59 -0.19 -12.93
C ALA A 374 -4.73 1.29 -12.62
N ILE A 375 -5.96 1.76 -12.41
CA ILE A 375 -6.26 3.18 -12.24
C ILE A 375 -7.13 3.36 -11.02
N MET A 376 -6.77 4.33 -10.16
CA MET A 376 -7.62 4.68 -9.04
C MET A 376 -7.40 6.15 -8.67
N SER A 377 -8.39 6.72 -7.98
CA SER A 377 -8.33 8.09 -7.49
C SER A 377 -8.10 8.10 -5.99
N ARG A 378 -7.23 9.00 -5.55
CA ARG A 378 -6.91 9.22 -4.15
C ARG A 378 -6.75 10.70 -3.92
N SER A 379 -6.28 11.08 -2.74
CA SER A 379 -5.90 12.45 -2.44
C SER A 379 -4.69 12.44 -1.53
N ALA A 380 -4.07 13.61 -1.39
CA ALA A 380 -2.89 13.76 -0.53
C ALA A 380 -2.91 15.15 0.08
N ARG A 381 -2.32 15.27 1.25
CA ARG A 381 -2.24 16.55 1.93
C ARG A 381 -0.99 16.60 2.80
N ILE A 382 -0.26 17.70 2.71
CA ILE A 382 0.85 17.95 3.62
C ILE A 382 0.24 18.29 4.98
N LEU A 383 0.66 17.57 6.01
CA LEU A 383 0.18 17.81 7.37
C LEU A 383 1.09 18.76 8.13
N MET A 384 2.40 18.61 7.93
CA MET A 384 3.39 19.45 8.59
C MET A 384 4.70 19.36 7.84
N GLU A 385 5.46 20.45 7.82
CA GLU A 385 6.80 20.41 7.22
C GLU A 385 7.76 21.16 8.14
N GLY A 386 9.03 20.80 8.04
CA GLY A 386 10.06 21.39 8.87
C GLY A 386 11.19 20.41 9.07
N TRP A 387 11.52 20.13 10.32
CA TRP A 387 12.60 19.22 10.65
C TRP A 387 12.12 18.16 11.61
N VAL A 388 12.45 16.90 11.32
CA VAL A 388 12.31 15.86 12.33
C VAL A 388 13.63 15.82 13.10
N ARG A 389 13.55 15.58 14.39
CA ARG A 389 14.71 15.55 15.27
C ARG A 389 14.97 14.13 15.74
N VAL A 390 16.23 13.70 15.66
CA VAL A 390 16.65 12.41 16.18
C VAL A 390 17.95 12.57 16.92
N PRO A 391 18.22 11.73 17.93
CA PRO A 391 19.52 11.75 18.58
C PRO A 391 20.63 11.49 17.57
N GLY A 392 21.74 12.24 17.70
CA GLY A 392 22.83 12.12 16.74
C GLY A 392 23.50 10.76 16.71
N GLU A 393 23.32 9.97 17.75
CA GLU A 393 23.89 8.64 17.82
C GLU A 393 22.91 7.54 17.44
N ALA A 394 21.78 7.90 16.85
CA ALA A 394 20.74 6.92 16.57
C ALA A 394 21.06 6.04 15.35
N PHE A 395 22.06 6.42 14.52
CA PHE A 395 22.36 5.71 13.28
C PHE A 395 23.84 5.69 12.98
#